data_70672811ab78f9866aca8c3774aedc2b
#
_entry.id   70672811ab78f9866aca8c3774aedc2b
#
_cell.length_a   1.000
_cell.length_b   1.000
_cell.length_c   1.000
_cell.angle_alpha   90.00
_cell.angle_beta   90.00
_cell.angle_gamma   90.00
#
_symmetry.space_group_name_H-M   'P 1'
#
loop_
_entity.id
_entity.type
_entity.pdbx_description
1 polymer ?
#
loop_
_entity_poly.entity_id
_entity_poly.type
_entity_poly.pdbx_seq_one_letter_code
_entity_poly.pdbx_strand_id
1 'polypeptide(L)'
;MKLTKYLIAAIAVLTTVCSVRADEGMWLLQLMKQQNSIDMMKKQGLKLEVDDIYNPNGVSLKDAVGIFGGGCTGEIISPEGLILTNHHCGYGAIQQHSSVEHDYLTDGFWAKSRSEELPTPGLKFRFVHRIVDITDLVNAKVKAGEVTEVDALTAPFLGKLAKEELEKSDLKGKPGIEVRALPFYAGNKFYLFYYKVYSDVRMVAAPPSSVGKFGGETDNWMWPRHTGDFSMFRIYADANGEPAEYNASNVPLKLSLIHI
;
A
#
# COMPACT_ATOMS: atom_id res chain seq x y z
N MET A 1 -31.53 52.81 1.39
CA MET A 1 -31.45 51.70 2.35
C MET A 1 -31.64 50.28 1.80
N LYS A 2 -32.56 50.01 0.89
CA LYS A 2 -32.74 48.64 0.31
C LYS A 2 -31.61 48.27 -0.65
N LEU A 3 -31.19 49.15 -1.51
CA LEU A 3 -30.12 48.91 -2.50
C LEU A 3 -28.78 48.59 -1.88
N THR A 4 -28.44 49.27 -0.78
CA THR A 4 -27.19 49.08 -0.04
C THR A 4 -27.12 47.68 0.65
N LYS A 5 -28.28 47.16 1.11
CA LYS A 5 -28.38 45.80 1.69
C LYS A 5 -28.17 44.70 0.64
N TYR A 6 -28.68 44.90 -0.58
CA TYR A 6 -28.48 43.96 -1.68
C TYR A 6 -27.04 44.01 -2.20
N LEU A 7 -26.42 45.18 -2.19
CA LEU A 7 -25.01 45.34 -2.59
C LEU A 7 -24.07 44.65 -1.59
N ILE A 8 -24.32 44.80 -0.29
CA ILE A 8 -23.56 44.16 0.77
C ILE A 8 -23.75 42.62 0.71
N ALA A 9 -24.99 42.15 0.47
CA ALA A 9 -25.25 40.73 0.30
C ALA A 9 -24.58 40.15 -0.95
N ALA A 10 -24.57 40.88 -2.06
CA ALA A 10 -23.89 40.47 -3.29
C ALA A 10 -22.34 40.43 -3.09
N ILE A 11 -21.77 41.42 -2.40
CA ILE A 11 -20.34 41.43 -2.04
C ILE A 11 -20.00 40.26 -1.09
N ALA A 12 -20.83 40.00 -0.08
CA ALA A 12 -20.65 38.87 0.82
C ALA A 12 -20.71 37.53 0.09
N VAL A 13 -21.58 37.36 -0.89
CA VAL A 13 -21.67 36.16 -1.74
C VAL A 13 -20.45 36.05 -2.66
N LEU A 14 -19.97 37.17 -3.21
CA LEU A 14 -18.76 37.17 -4.06
C LEU A 14 -17.47 36.90 -3.25
N THR A 15 -17.40 37.31 -1.99
CA THR A 15 -16.24 37.02 -1.14
C THR A 15 -16.22 35.61 -0.57
N THR A 16 -17.37 34.89 -0.56
CA THR A 16 -17.43 33.48 -0.15
C THR A 16 -17.09 32.51 -1.28
N VAL A 17 -16.86 33.00 -2.51
CA VAL A 17 -16.22 32.20 -3.56
C VAL A 17 -14.69 32.25 -3.35
N CYS A 18 -14.22 31.96 -2.13
CA CYS A 18 -12.90 31.37 -1.97
C CYS A 18 -12.94 30.09 -2.82
N SER A 19 -12.22 30.10 -3.92
CA SER A 19 -11.97 28.89 -4.67
C SER A 19 -11.32 27.90 -3.72
N VAL A 20 -12.12 27.02 -3.13
CA VAL A 20 -11.61 25.82 -2.46
C VAL A 20 -10.96 25.03 -3.59
N ARG A 21 -9.67 25.24 -3.77
CA ARG A 21 -8.86 24.37 -4.61
C ARG A 21 -8.67 23.10 -3.79
N ALA A 22 -9.42 22.08 -4.13
CA ALA A 22 -9.04 20.74 -3.74
C ALA A 22 -7.78 20.39 -4.55
N ASP A 23 -6.70 20.05 -3.85
CA ASP A 23 -5.53 19.52 -4.52
C ASP A 23 -5.89 18.17 -5.14
N GLU A 24 -5.44 17.94 -6.37
CA GLU A 24 -5.55 16.62 -6.99
C GLU A 24 -4.72 15.64 -6.17
N GLY A 25 -5.27 14.49 -5.86
CA GLY A 25 -4.61 13.42 -5.11
C GLY A 25 -4.34 12.20 -5.96
N MET A 26 -3.73 11.18 -5.34
CA MET A 26 -3.47 9.87 -5.93
C MET A 26 -2.63 9.91 -7.22
N TRP A 27 -1.58 10.70 -7.22
CA TRP A 27 -0.62 10.73 -8.31
C TRP A 27 0.16 9.42 -8.42
N LEU A 28 0.37 8.95 -9.63
CA LEU A 28 1.20 7.79 -9.88
C LEU A 28 2.67 8.14 -9.64
N LEU A 29 3.35 7.36 -8.80
CA LEU A 29 4.74 7.61 -8.37
C LEU A 29 5.70 7.75 -9.55
N GLN A 30 5.59 6.85 -10.55
CA GLN A 30 6.43 6.88 -11.76
C GLN A 30 6.18 8.09 -12.67
N LEU A 31 5.06 8.79 -12.52
CA LEU A 31 4.71 9.97 -13.30
C LEU A 31 4.97 11.30 -12.59
N MET A 32 5.45 11.29 -11.35
CA MET A 32 5.63 12.50 -10.54
C MET A 32 6.49 13.58 -11.23
N LYS A 33 7.54 13.17 -11.95
CA LYS A 33 8.37 14.09 -12.75
C LYS A 33 7.62 14.66 -13.95
N GLN A 34 6.76 13.87 -14.59
CA GLN A 34 6.06 14.26 -15.82
C GLN A 34 4.83 15.13 -15.53
N GLN A 35 4.19 14.90 -14.39
CA GLN A 35 2.95 15.59 -13.99
C GLN A 35 3.19 16.85 -13.16
N ASN A 36 4.44 17.28 -12.95
CA ASN A 36 4.83 18.40 -12.09
C ASN A 36 4.24 18.34 -10.66
N SER A 37 3.80 17.17 -10.21
CA SER A 37 3.20 16.97 -8.89
C SER A 37 4.21 17.26 -7.78
N ILE A 38 5.49 16.96 -7.99
CA ILE A 38 6.56 17.26 -7.03
C ILE A 38 6.69 18.78 -6.76
N ASP A 39 6.53 19.61 -7.79
CA ASP A 39 6.61 21.07 -7.64
C ASP A 39 5.45 21.62 -6.82
N MET A 40 4.25 21.04 -6.98
CA MET A 40 3.08 21.38 -6.15
C MET A 40 3.31 20.97 -4.68
N MET A 41 3.82 19.76 -4.45
CA MET A 41 4.18 19.28 -3.09
C MET A 41 5.25 20.15 -2.44
N LYS A 42 6.29 20.57 -3.19
CA LYS A 42 7.35 21.46 -2.70
C LYS A 42 6.81 22.84 -2.32
N LYS A 43 5.86 23.39 -3.06
CA LYS A 43 5.16 24.63 -2.70
C LYS A 43 4.38 24.51 -1.39
N GLN A 44 3.93 23.31 -1.04
CA GLN A 44 3.25 23.00 0.22
C GLN A 44 4.22 22.63 1.36
N GLY A 45 5.53 22.63 1.10
CA GLY A 45 6.56 22.43 2.12
C GLY A 45 7.29 21.08 2.05
N LEU A 46 7.04 20.26 1.04
CA LEU A 46 7.81 19.02 0.83
C LEU A 46 9.29 19.37 0.59
N LYS A 47 10.18 18.66 1.29
CA LYS A 47 11.63 18.83 1.16
C LYS A 47 12.32 17.68 0.43
N LEU A 48 11.56 16.64 0.07
CA LEU A 48 12.07 15.46 -0.60
C LEU A 48 12.12 15.70 -2.12
N GLU A 49 13.06 15.03 -2.77
CA GLU A 49 13.12 14.89 -4.23
C GLU A 49 12.30 13.70 -4.71
N VAL A 50 12.04 13.61 -6.02
CA VAL A 50 11.27 12.48 -6.57
C VAL A 50 11.97 11.15 -6.29
N ASP A 51 13.30 11.11 -6.38
CA ASP A 51 14.07 9.89 -6.18
C ASP A 51 14.13 9.46 -4.70
N ASP A 52 13.87 10.37 -3.75
CA ASP A 52 13.67 10.02 -2.34
C ASP A 52 12.33 9.31 -2.11
N ILE A 53 11.31 9.65 -2.91
CA ILE A 53 9.95 9.09 -2.80
C ILE A 53 9.84 7.79 -3.61
N TYR A 54 10.28 7.83 -4.87
CA TYR A 54 10.24 6.72 -5.78
C TYR A 54 11.49 6.64 -6.64
N ASN A 55 12.37 5.68 -6.33
CA ASN A 55 13.54 5.34 -7.11
C ASN A 55 13.41 3.90 -7.62
N PRO A 56 13.22 3.66 -8.93
CA PRO A 56 13.10 2.31 -9.47
C PRO A 56 14.41 1.50 -9.39
N ASN A 57 15.58 2.19 -9.24
CA ASN A 57 16.89 1.58 -9.26
C ASN A 57 17.62 1.66 -7.91
N GLY A 58 16.99 2.20 -6.88
CA GLY A 58 17.59 2.41 -5.57
C GLY A 58 16.58 2.43 -4.43
N VAL A 59 17.08 2.64 -3.23
CA VAL A 59 16.26 2.75 -2.02
C VAL A 59 15.53 4.10 -2.03
N SER A 60 14.27 4.08 -1.69
CA SER A 60 13.42 5.27 -1.58
C SER A 60 12.25 4.98 -0.63
N LEU A 61 11.39 5.95 -0.37
CA LEU A 61 10.22 5.81 0.51
C LEU A 61 9.29 4.65 0.09
N LYS A 62 9.25 4.30 -1.23
CA LYS A 62 8.50 3.14 -1.72
C LYS A 62 8.86 1.83 -1.01
N ASP A 63 10.10 1.70 -0.51
CA ASP A 63 10.60 0.48 0.13
C ASP A 63 10.20 0.39 1.62
N ALA A 64 9.67 1.47 2.18
CA ALA A 64 9.11 1.50 3.53
C ALA A 64 7.59 1.21 3.56
N VAL A 65 6.93 1.19 2.41
CA VAL A 65 5.47 1.02 2.31
C VAL A 65 5.17 -0.18 1.44
N GLY A 66 4.21 -1.01 1.86
CA GLY A 66 3.83 -2.19 1.12
C GLY A 66 2.36 -2.56 1.25
N ILE A 67 1.98 -3.59 0.52
CA ILE A 67 0.63 -4.15 0.56
C ILE A 67 0.60 -5.26 1.61
N PHE A 68 -0.21 -5.06 2.63
CA PHE A 68 -0.47 -6.02 3.69
C PHE A 68 -1.69 -6.88 3.34
N GLY A 69 -1.51 -8.20 3.36
CA GLY A 69 -2.59 -9.17 3.10
C GLY A 69 -3.25 -8.99 1.74
N GLY A 70 -4.58 -8.85 1.74
CA GLY A 70 -5.40 -8.77 0.54
C GLY A 70 -5.38 -7.42 -0.19
N GLY A 71 -4.94 -6.34 0.46
CA GLY A 71 -4.97 -4.99 -0.16
C GLY A 71 -4.85 -3.82 0.81
N CYS A 72 -4.64 -4.07 2.09
CA CYS A 72 -4.32 -3.01 3.04
C CYS A 72 -2.91 -2.45 2.80
N THR A 73 -2.66 -1.25 3.29
CA THR A 73 -1.32 -0.67 3.36
C THR A 73 -0.68 -1.01 4.71
N GLY A 74 0.62 -1.25 4.72
CA GLY A 74 1.42 -1.36 5.93
C GLY A 74 2.74 -0.61 5.76
N GLU A 75 3.22 0.00 6.83
CA GLU A 75 4.47 0.75 6.88
C GLU A 75 5.52 -0.01 7.68
N ILE A 76 6.75 0.00 7.19
CA ILE A 76 7.89 -0.53 7.93
C ILE A 76 8.39 0.54 8.88
N ILE A 77 8.34 0.28 10.17
CA ILE A 77 8.69 1.24 11.24
C ILE A 77 9.96 0.86 12.02
N SER A 78 10.67 -0.18 11.59
CA SER A 78 11.96 -0.54 12.18
C SER A 78 12.92 -1.16 11.17
N PRO A 79 14.24 -1.11 11.42
CA PRO A 79 15.24 -1.76 10.57
C PRO A 79 15.15 -3.28 10.56
N GLU A 80 14.29 -3.86 11.37
CA GLU A 80 14.10 -5.30 11.52
C GLU A 80 12.69 -5.73 11.10
N GLY A 81 12.15 -5.10 10.05
CA GLY A 81 10.94 -5.52 9.34
C GLY A 81 9.64 -5.43 10.17
N LEU A 82 9.60 -4.58 11.21
CA LEU A 82 8.36 -4.35 11.96
C LEU A 82 7.39 -3.53 11.12
N ILE A 83 6.21 -4.07 10.91
CA ILE A 83 5.10 -3.45 10.16
C ILE A 83 4.14 -2.80 11.14
N LEU A 84 3.70 -1.59 10.85
CA LEU A 84 2.51 -0.97 11.40
C LEU A 84 1.39 -0.99 10.35
N THR A 85 0.20 -1.39 10.73
CA THR A 85 -1.01 -1.35 9.90
C THR A 85 -2.25 -1.18 10.78
N ASN A 86 -3.43 -1.08 10.17
CA ASN A 86 -4.67 -0.94 10.94
C ASN A 86 -5.06 -2.24 11.64
N HIS A 87 -5.79 -2.11 12.77
CA HIS A 87 -6.38 -3.25 13.48
C HIS A 87 -7.36 -4.02 12.58
N HIS A 88 -8.21 -3.31 11.86
CA HIS A 88 -9.16 -3.96 10.94
C HIS A 88 -8.46 -4.71 9.80
N CYS A 89 -7.29 -4.27 9.37
CA CYS A 89 -6.45 -5.00 8.40
C CYS A 89 -5.85 -6.27 8.99
N GLY A 90 -5.45 -6.24 10.26
CA GLY A 90 -4.94 -7.38 11.00
C GLY A 90 -6.01 -8.30 11.58
N TYR A 91 -7.29 -7.92 11.51
CA TYR A 91 -8.38 -8.59 12.20
C TYR A 91 -8.44 -10.10 11.92
N GLY A 92 -8.32 -10.49 10.65
CA GLY A 92 -8.31 -11.90 10.26
C GLY A 92 -7.15 -12.70 10.88
N ALA A 93 -5.98 -12.10 11.01
CA ALA A 93 -4.82 -12.71 11.66
C ALA A 93 -5.05 -12.82 13.18
N ILE A 94 -5.58 -11.77 13.83
CA ILE A 94 -5.92 -11.79 15.26
C ILE A 94 -6.94 -12.89 15.55
N GLN A 95 -7.98 -12.99 14.70
CA GLN A 95 -9.01 -14.02 14.80
C GLN A 95 -8.44 -15.43 14.62
N GLN A 96 -7.53 -15.61 13.65
CA GLN A 96 -6.89 -16.91 13.37
C GLN A 96 -6.11 -17.44 14.58
N HIS A 97 -5.55 -16.53 15.39
CA HIS A 97 -4.79 -16.87 16.58
C HIS A 97 -5.63 -16.92 17.86
N SER A 98 -6.87 -16.42 17.81
CA SER A 98 -7.76 -16.44 18.98
C SER A 98 -8.36 -17.83 19.20
N SER A 99 -8.45 -18.23 20.46
CA SER A 99 -9.11 -19.45 20.93
C SER A 99 -9.92 -19.15 22.19
N VAL A 100 -10.57 -20.17 22.74
CA VAL A 100 -11.29 -20.03 24.04
C VAL A 100 -10.31 -19.75 25.20
N GLU A 101 -9.09 -20.31 25.13
CA GLU A 101 -8.05 -20.09 26.14
C GLU A 101 -7.28 -18.78 25.96
N HIS A 102 -7.27 -18.26 24.73
CA HIS A 102 -6.53 -17.06 24.33
C HIS A 102 -7.39 -16.21 23.41
N ASP A 103 -8.27 -15.40 23.95
CA ASP A 103 -9.15 -14.50 23.17
C ASP A 103 -8.42 -13.19 22.84
N TYR A 104 -7.54 -13.22 21.85
CA TYR A 104 -6.79 -12.04 21.43
C TYR A 104 -7.65 -10.94 20.81
N LEU A 105 -8.87 -11.24 20.37
CA LEU A 105 -9.83 -10.21 19.96
C LEU A 105 -10.35 -9.40 21.15
N THR A 106 -10.56 -10.05 22.31
CA THR A 106 -11.06 -9.39 23.52
C THR A 106 -9.93 -8.82 24.37
N ASP A 107 -8.83 -9.55 24.54
CA ASP A 107 -7.75 -9.21 25.49
C ASP A 107 -6.60 -8.45 24.81
N GLY A 108 -6.53 -8.50 23.48
CA GLY A 108 -5.36 -8.04 22.71
C GLY A 108 -4.21 -9.03 22.80
N PHE A 109 -3.14 -8.74 22.06
CA PHE A 109 -1.91 -9.53 22.03
C PHE A 109 -0.67 -8.63 22.00
N TRP A 110 0.35 -8.97 22.75
CA TRP A 110 1.63 -8.26 22.80
C TRP A 110 2.76 -9.26 23.01
N ALA A 111 3.52 -9.57 21.96
CA ALA A 111 4.74 -10.36 22.07
C ALA A 111 5.81 -9.58 22.84
N LYS A 112 6.32 -10.15 23.91
CA LYS A 112 7.40 -9.55 24.73
C LYS A 112 8.79 -9.92 24.22
N SER A 113 8.85 -10.92 23.35
CA SER A 113 10.07 -11.40 22.72
C SER A 113 9.77 -11.92 21.32
N ARG A 114 10.80 -12.10 20.51
CA ARG A 114 10.66 -12.65 19.15
C ARG A 114 10.14 -14.08 19.11
N SER A 115 10.40 -14.85 20.15
CA SER A 115 9.89 -16.22 20.28
C SER A 115 8.39 -16.30 20.55
N GLU A 116 7.79 -15.20 20.98
CA GLU A 116 6.34 -15.08 21.19
C GLU A 116 5.60 -14.53 19.97
N GLU A 117 6.31 -14.03 18.95
CA GLU A 117 5.69 -13.56 17.73
C GLU A 117 5.00 -14.71 17.00
N LEU A 118 3.72 -14.55 16.64
CA LEU A 118 2.87 -15.63 16.14
C LEU A 118 2.93 -15.72 14.62
N PRO A 119 3.48 -16.80 14.04
CA PRO A 119 3.46 -17.03 12.59
C PRO A 119 2.03 -17.05 12.06
N THR A 120 1.75 -16.30 11.01
CA THR A 120 0.40 -16.17 10.44
C THR A 120 0.35 -16.78 9.03
N PRO A 121 0.07 -18.07 8.89
CA PRO A 121 0.03 -18.74 7.61
C PRO A 121 -0.97 -18.10 6.65
N GLY A 122 -0.57 -17.89 5.39
CA GLY A 122 -1.39 -17.27 4.37
C GLY A 122 -1.31 -15.75 4.31
N LEU A 123 -0.83 -15.09 5.36
CA LEU A 123 -0.58 -13.65 5.34
C LEU A 123 0.69 -13.34 4.54
N LYS A 124 0.59 -12.36 3.65
CA LYS A 124 1.71 -11.91 2.81
C LYS A 124 1.91 -10.41 2.92
N PHE A 125 3.17 -10.00 2.81
CA PHE A 125 3.53 -8.59 2.64
C PHE A 125 4.25 -8.39 1.31
N ARG A 126 3.83 -7.38 0.54
CA ARG A 126 4.32 -7.13 -0.82
C ARG A 126 4.93 -5.75 -0.92
N PHE A 127 6.21 -5.70 -1.28
CA PHE A 127 6.88 -4.46 -1.68
C PHE A 127 6.78 -4.28 -3.19
N VAL A 128 6.57 -3.03 -3.64
CA VAL A 128 6.70 -2.70 -5.06
C VAL A 128 8.18 -2.74 -5.42
N HIS A 129 8.56 -3.71 -6.23
CA HIS A 129 9.93 -3.85 -6.72
C HIS A 129 10.18 -2.98 -7.96
N ARG A 130 9.28 -3.07 -8.97
CA ARG A 130 9.39 -2.34 -10.23
C ARG A 130 8.01 -2.14 -10.86
N ILE A 131 7.83 -0.97 -11.50
CA ILE A 131 6.63 -0.67 -12.29
C ILE A 131 7.07 -0.39 -13.73
N VAL A 132 6.41 -1.01 -14.71
CA VAL A 132 6.70 -0.86 -16.14
C VAL A 132 5.44 -0.42 -16.87
N ASP A 133 5.54 0.63 -17.70
CA ASP A 133 4.45 1.02 -18.59
C ASP A 133 4.38 0.02 -19.75
N ILE A 134 3.27 -0.68 -19.88
CA ILE A 134 3.00 -1.67 -20.92
C ILE A 134 1.87 -1.23 -21.86
N THR A 135 1.54 0.06 -21.85
CA THR A 135 0.44 0.63 -22.66
C THR A 135 0.60 0.34 -24.15
N ASP A 136 1.80 0.55 -24.67
CA ASP A 136 2.06 0.32 -26.11
C ASP A 136 1.96 -1.17 -26.47
N LEU A 137 2.36 -2.06 -25.57
CA LEU A 137 2.24 -3.50 -25.74
C LEU A 137 0.77 -3.94 -25.83
N VAL A 138 -0.07 -3.43 -24.93
CA VAL A 138 -1.51 -3.72 -24.93
C VAL A 138 -2.17 -3.16 -26.18
N ASN A 139 -1.87 -1.90 -26.51
CA ASN A 139 -2.41 -1.23 -27.70
C ASN A 139 -2.00 -1.96 -29.01
N ALA A 140 -0.80 -2.49 -29.08
CA ALA A 140 -0.33 -3.28 -30.22
C ALA A 140 -1.16 -4.56 -30.38
N LYS A 141 -1.46 -5.26 -29.28
CA LYS A 141 -2.31 -6.46 -29.28
C LYS A 141 -3.75 -6.16 -29.70
N VAL A 142 -4.31 -5.03 -29.26
CA VAL A 142 -5.64 -4.58 -29.69
C VAL A 142 -5.63 -4.27 -31.19
N LYS A 143 -4.65 -3.52 -31.68
CA LYS A 143 -4.52 -3.21 -33.12
C LYS A 143 -4.33 -4.45 -34.00
N ALA A 144 -3.65 -5.47 -33.48
CA ALA A 144 -3.47 -6.74 -34.18
C ALA A 144 -4.72 -7.62 -34.17
N GLY A 145 -5.78 -7.24 -33.43
CA GLY A 145 -7.00 -8.03 -33.29
C GLY A 145 -6.84 -9.26 -32.38
N GLU A 146 -5.76 -9.32 -31.58
CA GLU A 146 -5.54 -10.41 -30.63
C GLU A 146 -6.48 -10.33 -29.42
N VAL A 147 -6.96 -9.12 -29.12
CA VAL A 147 -7.88 -8.83 -28.01
C VAL A 147 -8.70 -7.58 -28.35
N THR A 148 -9.95 -7.53 -27.87
CA THR A 148 -10.78 -6.31 -27.98
C THR A 148 -10.36 -5.29 -26.90
N GLU A 149 -10.71 -3.99 -27.09
CA GLU A 149 -10.48 -2.96 -26.06
C GLU A 149 -11.12 -3.32 -24.72
N VAL A 150 -12.33 -3.91 -24.75
CA VAL A 150 -13.07 -4.33 -23.56
C VAL A 150 -12.39 -5.51 -22.88
N ASP A 151 -11.99 -6.53 -23.64
CA ASP A 151 -11.34 -7.71 -23.10
C ASP A 151 -9.94 -7.39 -22.56
N ALA A 152 -9.27 -6.39 -23.10
CA ALA A 152 -7.98 -5.91 -22.62
C ALA A 152 -8.01 -5.38 -21.16
N LEU A 153 -9.21 -5.03 -20.66
CA LEU A 153 -9.41 -4.60 -19.27
C LEU A 153 -9.70 -5.76 -18.31
N THR A 154 -9.87 -6.96 -18.82
CA THR A 154 -10.28 -8.10 -18.02
C THR A 154 -9.13 -8.74 -17.24
N ALA A 155 -9.43 -9.25 -16.04
CA ALA A 155 -8.44 -9.93 -15.20
C ALA A 155 -7.81 -11.17 -15.89
N PRO A 156 -8.53 -12.00 -16.67
CA PRO A 156 -7.92 -13.12 -17.40
C PRO A 156 -6.86 -12.68 -18.40
N PHE A 157 -7.14 -11.66 -19.23
CA PHE A 157 -6.18 -11.14 -20.19
C PHE A 157 -4.97 -10.53 -19.50
N LEU A 158 -5.19 -9.63 -18.54
CA LEU A 158 -4.12 -8.96 -17.79
C LEU A 158 -3.26 -9.96 -17.00
N GLY A 159 -3.89 -10.97 -16.40
CA GLY A 159 -3.17 -12.01 -15.68
C GLY A 159 -2.31 -12.90 -16.59
N LYS A 160 -2.78 -13.21 -17.81
CA LYS A 160 -2.00 -13.92 -18.81
C LYS A 160 -0.80 -13.08 -19.27
N LEU A 161 -1.06 -11.82 -19.65
CA LEU A 161 -0.02 -10.89 -20.09
C LEU A 161 1.06 -10.69 -19.03
N ALA A 162 0.66 -10.52 -17.77
CA ALA A 162 1.60 -10.36 -16.66
C ALA A 162 2.55 -11.58 -16.53
N LYS A 163 2.02 -12.80 -16.67
CA LYS A 163 2.84 -14.01 -16.65
C LYS A 163 3.79 -14.09 -17.84
N GLU A 164 3.31 -13.78 -19.05
CA GLU A 164 4.14 -13.76 -20.26
C GLU A 164 5.31 -12.77 -20.13
N GLU A 165 5.08 -11.60 -19.55
CA GLU A 165 6.13 -10.58 -19.34
C GLU A 165 7.10 -10.98 -18.22
N LEU A 166 6.62 -11.66 -17.17
CA LEU A 166 7.50 -12.22 -16.13
C LEU A 166 8.47 -13.25 -16.73
N GLU A 167 7.95 -14.15 -17.59
CA GLU A 167 8.77 -15.18 -18.26
C GLU A 167 9.91 -14.59 -19.11
N LYS A 168 9.73 -13.37 -19.63
CA LYS A 168 10.74 -12.64 -20.45
C LYS A 168 11.69 -11.78 -19.61
N SER A 169 11.37 -11.59 -18.31
CA SER A 169 12.09 -10.65 -17.46
C SER A 169 13.31 -11.28 -16.79
N ASP A 170 14.19 -10.42 -16.28
CA ASP A 170 15.34 -10.76 -15.42
C ASP A 170 14.93 -11.28 -14.04
N LEU A 171 13.64 -11.21 -13.73
CA LEU A 171 13.04 -11.66 -12.46
C LEU A 171 12.43 -13.07 -12.54
N LYS A 172 12.45 -13.69 -13.73
CA LYS A 172 11.99 -15.07 -13.91
C LYS A 172 12.68 -16.01 -12.94
N GLY A 173 11.89 -16.79 -12.21
CA GLY A 173 12.39 -17.82 -11.29
C GLY A 173 13.03 -17.29 -9.99
N LYS A 174 13.07 -15.97 -9.78
CA LYS A 174 13.53 -15.43 -8.49
C LYS A 174 12.48 -15.67 -7.40
N PRO A 175 12.91 -15.98 -6.16
CA PRO A 175 11.99 -16.28 -5.07
C PRO A 175 11.12 -15.07 -4.74
N GLY A 176 9.86 -15.32 -4.39
CA GLY A 176 8.92 -14.31 -3.92
C GLY A 176 8.54 -13.23 -4.93
N ILE A 177 8.73 -13.45 -6.24
CA ILE A 177 8.28 -12.47 -7.25
C ILE A 177 6.83 -12.79 -7.66
N GLU A 178 5.94 -11.81 -7.43
CA GLU A 178 4.60 -11.79 -8.02
C GLU A 178 4.52 -10.64 -9.03
N VAL A 179 3.70 -10.81 -10.07
CA VAL A 179 3.50 -9.80 -11.11
C VAL A 179 2.00 -9.58 -11.34
N ARG A 180 1.60 -8.31 -11.53
CA ARG A 180 0.23 -7.94 -11.86
C ARG A 180 0.21 -6.86 -12.92
N ALA A 181 -0.58 -7.06 -13.97
CA ALA A 181 -0.91 -5.99 -14.92
C ALA A 181 -2.21 -5.33 -14.48
N LEU A 182 -2.21 -3.99 -14.43
CA LEU A 182 -3.34 -3.21 -13.99
C LEU A 182 -3.67 -2.10 -15.00
N PRO A 183 -4.96 -1.87 -15.32
CA PRO A 183 -5.40 -0.76 -16.11
C PRO A 183 -5.54 0.49 -15.23
N PHE A 184 -5.14 1.64 -15.77
CA PHE A 184 -5.28 2.95 -15.15
C PHE A 184 -6.01 3.91 -16.08
N TYR A 185 -6.58 4.97 -15.51
CA TYR A 185 -7.31 6.02 -16.26
C TYR A 185 -8.35 5.42 -17.21
N ALA A 186 -9.21 4.55 -16.69
CA ALA A 186 -10.25 3.84 -17.45
C ALA A 186 -9.73 3.08 -18.68
N GLY A 187 -8.51 2.52 -18.61
CA GLY A 187 -7.89 1.75 -19.69
C GLY A 187 -7.06 2.57 -20.68
N ASN A 188 -6.84 3.86 -20.41
CA ASN A 188 -5.95 4.67 -21.24
C ASN A 188 -4.46 4.39 -20.97
N LYS A 189 -4.15 3.75 -19.86
CA LYS A 189 -2.81 3.33 -19.48
C LYS A 189 -2.85 1.94 -18.86
N PHE A 190 -1.74 1.20 -19.05
CA PHE A 190 -1.55 -0.12 -18.48
C PHE A 190 -0.16 -0.21 -17.87
N TYR A 191 -0.09 -0.67 -16.61
CA TYR A 191 1.18 -0.83 -15.91
C TYR A 191 1.34 -2.25 -15.41
N LEU A 192 2.56 -2.75 -15.50
CA LEU A 192 2.98 -4.03 -14.97
C LEU A 192 3.75 -3.78 -13.66
N PHE A 193 3.21 -4.30 -12.58
CA PHE A 193 3.78 -4.21 -11.25
C PHE A 193 4.49 -5.53 -10.91
N TYR A 194 5.77 -5.44 -10.60
CA TYR A 194 6.53 -6.53 -10.00
C TYR A 194 6.62 -6.29 -8.50
N TYR A 195 6.25 -7.29 -7.72
CA TYR A 195 6.29 -7.25 -6.26
C TYR A 195 7.31 -8.25 -5.74
N LYS A 196 8.05 -7.87 -4.70
CA LYS A 196 8.79 -8.79 -3.85
C LYS A 196 7.90 -9.14 -2.67
N VAL A 197 7.57 -10.43 -2.50
CA VAL A 197 6.52 -10.92 -1.61
C VAL A 197 7.14 -11.80 -0.54
N TYR A 198 6.86 -11.47 0.70
CA TYR A 198 7.25 -12.24 1.88
C TYR A 198 6.02 -12.95 2.46
N SER A 199 6.15 -14.24 2.77
CA SER A 199 5.09 -15.10 3.31
C SER A 199 5.29 -15.48 4.78
N ASP A 200 6.49 -15.34 5.34
CA ASP A 200 6.69 -15.46 6.80
C ASP A 200 6.44 -14.09 7.46
N VAL A 201 5.16 -13.83 7.73
CA VAL A 201 4.70 -12.63 8.44
C VAL A 201 4.11 -13.05 9.76
N ARG A 202 4.63 -12.48 10.86
CA ARG A 202 4.25 -12.87 12.23
C ARG A 202 3.55 -11.73 12.94
N MET A 203 2.50 -12.04 13.69
CA MET A 203 1.79 -11.07 14.52
C MET A 203 2.64 -10.73 15.75
N VAL A 204 2.86 -9.45 15.98
CA VAL A 204 3.67 -8.90 17.07
C VAL A 204 2.79 -8.29 18.14
N ALA A 205 1.80 -7.49 17.73
CA ALA A 205 0.90 -6.82 18.66
C ALA A 205 -0.42 -6.43 18.01
N ALA A 206 -1.46 -6.49 18.80
CA ALA A 206 -2.75 -5.91 18.47
C ALA A 206 -3.47 -5.50 19.76
N PRO A 207 -4.06 -4.31 19.85
CA PRO A 207 -4.89 -3.95 20.98
C PRO A 207 -6.19 -4.78 20.99
N PRO A 208 -6.89 -4.86 22.13
CA PRO A 208 -8.23 -5.42 22.19
C PRO A 208 -9.16 -4.74 21.18
N SER A 209 -10.15 -5.45 20.66
CA SER A 209 -11.14 -4.89 19.74
C SER A 209 -11.91 -3.69 20.33
N SER A 210 -12.05 -3.63 21.66
CA SER A 210 -12.63 -2.47 22.37
C SER A 210 -11.82 -1.18 22.17
N VAL A 211 -10.54 -1.29 21.81
CA VAL A 211 -9.65 -0.17 21.45
C VAL A 211 -9.51 -0.07 19.93
N GLY A 212 -9.16 -1.19 19.28
CA GLY A 212 -8.87 -1.24 17.85
C GLY A 212 -10.10 -0.98 16.96
N LYS A 213 -11.29 -1.19 17.49
CA LYS A 213 -12.58 -0.96 16.82
C LYS A 213 -13.52 -0.09 17.65
N PHE A 214 -12.99 0.80 18.49
CA PHE A 214 -13.78 1.69 19.32
C PHE A 214 -14.71 2.57 18.48
N GLY A 215 -15.98 2.67 18.88
CA GLY A 215 -17.00 3.45 18.17
C GLY A 215 -17.45 2.85 16.83
N GLY A 216 -16.92 1.70 16.43
CA GLY A 216 -17.29 1.00 15.20
C GLY A 216 -17.09 1.86 13.95
N GLU A 217 -18.03 1.75 13.00
CA GLU A 217 -17.94 2.49 11.73
C GLU A 217 -18.09 4.01 11.92
N THR A 218 -18.85 4.46 12.91
CA THR A 218 -19.08 5.89 13.16
C THR A 218 -17.76 6.59 13.47
N ASP A 219 -17.00 6.13 14.45
CA ASP A 219 -15.73 6.76 14.84
C ASP A 219 -14.64 6.60 13.78
N ASN A 220 -14.73 5.57 12.94
CA ASN A 220 -13.78 5.39 11.84
C ASN A 220 -13.86 6.50 10.79
N TRP A 221 -15.02 7.12 10.61
CA TRP A 221 -15.26 8.15 9.59
C TRP A 221 -15.44 9.56 10.14
N MET A 222 -15.52 9.72 11.46
CA MET A 222 -15.76 11.01 12.10
C MET A 222 -14.48 11.55 12.78
N TRP A 223 -14.40 12.86 12.87
CA TRP A 223 -13.36 13.55 13.62
C TRP A 223 -13.99 14.28 14.83
N PRO A 224 -13.35 14.28 16.01
CA PRO A 224 -12.08 13.64 16.36
C PRO A 224 -12.20 12.11 16.48
N ARG A 225 -11.13 11.40 16.14
CA ARG A 225 -11.07 9.94 16.25
C ARG A 225 -10.62 9.50 17.62
N HIS A 226 -11.28 8.50 18.16
CA HIS A 226 -10.96 7.90 19.47
C HIS A 226 -10.52 6.44 19.34
N THR A 227 -10.60 5.88 18.14
CA THR A 227 -10.19 4.50 17.83
C THR A 227 -8.69 4.37 17.81
N GLY A 228 -8.15 3.37 18.50
CA GLY A 228 -6.76 2.93 18.37
C GLY A 228 -6.63 1.84 17.30
N ASP A 229 -7.00 2.15 16.06
CA ASP A 229 -7.06 1.21 14.94
C ASP A 229 -5.66 0.90 14.40
N PHE A 230 -4.89 0.11 15.15
CA PHE A 230 -3.57 -0.35 14.74
C PHE A 230 -3.34 -1.82 15.06
N SER A 231 -2.43 -2.44 14.32
CA SER A 231 -1.83 -3.74 14.62
C SER A 231 -0.40 -3.78 14.10
N MET A 232 0.42 -4.63 14.69
CA MET A 232 1.83 -4.75 14.35
C MET A 232 2.16 -6.18 13.96
N PHE A 233 2.93 -6.30 12.89
CA PHE A 233 3.45 -7.55 12.37
C PHE A 233 4.95 -7.43 12.11
N ARG A 234 5.62 -8.54 11.84
CA ARG A 234 7.02 -8.54 11.43
C ARG A 234 7.23 -9.48 10.27
N ILE A 235 8.03 -9.01 9.32
CA ILE A 235 8.47 -9.82 8.19
C ILE A 235 9.72 -10.61 8.60
N TYR A 236 9.70 -11.88 8.29
CA TYR A 236 10.84 -12.78 8.40
C TYR A 236 11.28 -13.25 7.01
N ALA A 237 12.55 -13.52 6.87
CA ALA A 237 13.21 -13.95 5.65
C ALA A 237 14.24 -15.03 5.97
N ASP A 238 14.81 -15.65 4.94
CA ASP A 238 15.97 -16.52 5.11
C ASP A 238 17.20 -15.72 5.61
N ALA A 239 18.30 -16.41 5.87
CA ALA A 239 19.54 -15.79 6.36
C ALA A 239 20.14 -14.76 5.38
N ASN A 240 19.77 -14.81 4.10
CA ASN A 240 20.24 -13.89 3.05
C ASN A 240 19.27 -12.72 2.83
N GLY A 241 18.13 -12.67 3.55
CA GLY A 241 17.09 -11.66 3.37
C GLY A 241 16.14 -11.95 2.21
N GLU A 242 16.18 -13.16 1.65
CA GLU A 242 15.28 -13.54 0.57
C GLU A 242 13.96 -14.09 1.11
N PRO A 243 12.85 -13.90 0.35
CA PRO A 243 11.56 -14.47 0.70
C PRO A 243 11.62 -15.98 0.89
N ALA A 244 11.09 -16.44 2.01
CA ALA A 244 11.00 -17.85 2.34
C ALA A 244 9.65 -18.17 2.99
N GLU A 245 9.22 -19.42 2.87
CA GLU A 245 8.11 -19.92 3.68
C GLU A 245 8.50 -19.96 5.16
N TYR A 246 7.51 -20.03 6.04
CA TYR A 246 7.77 -20.09 7.47
C TYR A 246 8.78 -21.17 7.82
N ASN A 247 9.82 -20.78 8.52
CA ASN A 247 10.79 -21.66 9.14
C ASN A 247 11.27 -21.05 10.48
N ALA A 248 11.48 -21.88 11.47
CA ALA A 248 11.96 -21.42 12.78
C ALA A 248 13.36 -20.77 12.73
N SER A 249 14.16 -21.08 11.70
CA SER A 249 15.47 -20.47 11.46
C SER A 249 15.42 -19.14 10.69
N ASN A 250 14.26 -18.73 10.20
CA ASN A 250 14.11 -17.44 9.53
C ASN A 250 14.41 -16.31 10.52
N VAL A 251 15.01 -15.26 10.00
CA VAL A 251 15.40 -14.07 10.76
C VAL A 251 14.55 -12.87 10.35
N PRO A 252 14.37 -11.88 11.24
CA PRO A 252 13.71 -10.63 10.88
C PRO A 252 14.35 -10.01 9.64
N LEU A 253 13.52 -9.59 8.69
CA LEU A 253 13.98 -8.93 7.48
C LEU A 253 14.72 -7.64 7.85
N LYS A 254 15.97 -7.54 7.47
CA LYS A 254 16.76 -6.32 7.66
C LYS A 254 16.50 -5.35 6.52
N LEU A 255 16.06 -4.15 6.89
CA LEU A 255 15.80 -3.07 5.95
C LEU A 255 16.59 -1.84 6.39
N SER A 256 17.30 -1.23 5.45
CA SER A 256 18.00 0.03 5.71
C SER A 256 17.01 1.19 5.53
N LEU A 257 16.41 1.64 6.63
CA LEU A 257 15.55 2.84 6.65
C LEU A 257 16.35 4.13 6.88
N ILE A 258 17.68 4.05 6.98
CA ILE A 258 18.57 5.18 7.33
C ILE A 258 18.52 6.28 6.27
N HIS A 259 18.11 5.97 5.05
CA HIS A 259 18.03 6.94 3.95
C HIS A 259 16.65 7.57 3.78
N ILE A 260 15.69 7.20 4.62
CA ILE A 260 14.33 7.75 4.63
C ILE A 260 14.11 8.64 5.84
#